data_2889a0c3fc52c93f8e34c86f7eafcbd2
#
_entry.id   2889a0c3fc52c93f8e34c86f7eafcbd2
#
_cell.length_a   1.000
_cell.length_b   1.000
_cell.length_c   1.000
_cell.angle_alpha   90.00
_cell.angle_beta   90.00
_cell.angle_gamma   90.00
#
_symmetry.space_group_name_H-M   'P 1'
#
loop_
_entity.id
_entity.type
_entity.pdbx_description
1 polymer ?
#
loop_
_entity_poly.entity_id
_entity_poly.type
_entity_poly.pdbx_seq_one_letter_code
_entity_poly.pdbx_strand_id
1 'polypeptide(L)'
;MTSDRKTNANRANARVSTGPNTLHGRTRSARNAFRHGLRLPIQSDQALGDEAQALAREIAGPNASGLIQMLAFQVAEAEVDLRRVRSARHQLFSQELRNPLYDSRATRPQKMTAIVRLPLTDASEIPVAAGEKFGPSTPQGANKIAIILSHGAKALKAMDRYERRARSRRKFASRAFDAAARR
;
A
#
# COMPACT_ATOMS: atom_id res chain seq x y z
N MET A 1 10.23 0.94 -23.38
CA MET A 1 10.54 -0.52 -23.52
C MET A 1 11.92 -0.78 -22.95
N THR A 2 12.10 -1.81 -22.12
CA THR A 2 13.42 -2.22 -21.60
C THR A 2 14.10 -3.10 -22.65
N SER A 3 15.35 -2.77 -23.02
CA SER A 3 16.10 -3.57 -24.01
C SER A 3 16.37 -4.99 -23.49
N ASP A 4 16.46 -5.97 -24.37
CA ASP A 4 16.74 -7.39 -24.01
C ASP A 4 18.06 -7.53 -23.24
N ARG A 5 19.06 -6.73 -23.56
CA ARG A 5 20.33 -6.65 -22.82
C ARG A 5 20.12 -6.31 -21.34
N LYS A 6 19.24 -5.31 -21.05
CA LYS A 6 18.91 -4.89 -19.68
C LYS A 6 18.10 -5.97 -18.94
N THR A 7 17.22 -6.62 -19.66
CA THR A 7 16.42 -7.73 -19.11
C THR A 7 17.28 -8.93 -18.75
N ASN A 8 18.23 -9.30 -19.59
CA ASN A 8 19.17 -10.39 -19.34
C ASN A 8 20.15 -10.08 -18.22
N ALA A 9 20.67 -8.85 -18.16
CA ALA A 9 21.51 -8.40 -17.06
C ALA A 9 20.74 -8.42 -15.71
N ASN A 10 19.49 -7.98 -15.68
CA ASN A 10 18.65 -8.03 -14.48
C ASN A 10 18.35 -9.47 -14.02
N ARG A 11 18.15 -10.40 -14.95
CA ARG A 11 17.98 -11.84 -14.65
C ARG A 11 19.27 -12.45 -14.08
N ALA A 12 20.42 -12.13 -14.66
CA ALA A 12 21.72 -12.58 -14.15
C ALA A 12 21.96 -12.05 -12.74
N ASN A 13 21.77 -10.76 -12.50
CA ASN A 13 21.92 -10.15 -11.18
C ASN A 13 20.93 -10.71 -10.15
N ALA A 14 19.68 -11.03 -10.55
CA ALA A 14 18.70 -11.64 -9.66
C ALA A 14 19.11 -13.06 -9.21
N ARG A 15 19.78 -13.84 -10.06
CA ARG A 15 20.30 -15.18 -9.71
C ARG A 15 21.47 -15.12 -8.72
N VAL A 16 22.29 -14.10 -8.81
CA VAL A 16 23.45 -13.88 -7.91
C VAL A 16 23.06 -13.19 -6.61
N SER A 17 21.90 -12.49 -6.60
CA SER A 17 21.44 -11.76 -5.42
C SER A 17 20.91 -12.71 -4.36
N THR A 18 21.65 -12.83 -3.26
CA THR A 18 21.29 -13.67 -2.09
C THR A 18 20.36 -12.96 -1.10
N GLY A 19 19.94 -11.72 -1.41
CA GLY A 19 19.16 -10.89 -0.49
C GLY A 19 20.00 -10.33 0.67
N PRO A 20 19.36 -9.78 1.72
CA PRO A 20 20.08 -9.20 2.85
C PRO A 20 20.76 -10.28 3.70
N ASN A 21 22.10 -10.23 3.83
CA ASN A 21 22.88 -11.19 4.59
C ASN A 21 22.99 -10.86 6.08
N THR A 22 22.80 -9.59 6.49
CA THR A 22 22.85 -9.17 7.88
C THR A 22 21.52 -9.38 8.58
N LEU A 23 21.53 -9.64 9.91
CA LEU A 23 20.34 -9.76 10.75
C LEU A 23 19.45 -8.51 10.62
N HIS A 24 20.05 -7.32 10.72
CA HIS A 24 19.34 -6.04 10.55
C HIS A 24 18.70 -5.91 9.16
N GLY A 25 19.43 -6.27 8.11
CA GLY A 25 18.90 -6.27 6.74
C GLY A 25 17.72 -7.22 6.55
N ARG A 26 17.79 -8.44 7.12
CA ARG A 26 16.72 -9.43 7.10
C ARG A 26 15.48 -8.92 7.85
N THR A 27 15.65 -8.36 9.05
CA THR A 27 14.58 -7.78 9.86
C THR A 27 13.92 -6.60 9.14
N ARG A 28 14.71 -5.71 8.52
CA ARG A 28 14.20 -4.59 7.73
C ARG A 28 13.43 -5.06 6.50
N SER A 29 13.93 -6.08 5.81
CA SER A 29 13.25 -6.68 4.65
C SER A 29 11.93 -7.35 5.05
N ALA A 30 11.93 -8.10 6.16
CA ALA A 30 10.74 -8.72 6.72
C ALA A 30 9.66 -7.68 7.10
N ARG A 31 10.05 -6.60 7.79
CA ARG A 31 9.13 -5.51 8.16
C ARG A 31 8.49 -4.84 6.94
N ASN A 32 9.19 -4.76 5.81
CA ASN A 32 8.59 -4.25 4.57
C ASN A 32 7.43 -5.13 4.07
N ALA A 33 7.46 -6.42 4.35
CA ALA A 33 6.39 -7.36 4.03
C ALA A 33 5.13 -7.13 4.89
N PHE A 34 5.32 -6.76 6.17
CA PHE A 34 4.25 -6.55 7.14
C PHE A 34 3.67 -5.13 7.14
N ARG A 35 4.27 -4.18 6.42
CA ARG A 35 3.91 -2.77 6.51
C ARG A 35 2.43 -2.47 6.27
N HIS A 36 1.74 -3.29 5.49
CA HIS A 36 0.31 -3.16 5.19
C HIS A 36 -0.45 -4.49 5.38
N GLY A 37 0.20 -5.55 5.86
CA GLY A 37 -0.40 -6.88 6.02
C GLY A 37 -0.85 -7.56 4.71
N LEU A 38 -0.81 -6.84 3.57
CA LEU A 38 -1.36 -7.28 2.29
C LEU A 38 -0.61 -8.44 1.62
N ARG A 39 0.54 -8.84 2.17
CA ARG A 39 1.30 -9.99 1.69
C ARG A 39 0.93 -11.30 2.40
N LEU A 40 0.29 -11.19 3.55
CA LEU A 40 -0.15 -12.36 4.30
C LEU A 40 -1.31 -13.03 3.55
N PRO A 41 -1.34 -14.37 3.48
CA PRO A 41 -2.49 -15.09 2.95
C PRO A 41 -3.76 -14.73 3.74
N ILE A 42 -4.90 -14.77 3.09
CA ILE A 42 -6.20 -14.48 3.72
C ILE A 42 -6.47 -15.47 4.87
N GLN A 43 -6.07 -16.73 4.70
CA GLN A 43 -6.23 -17.76 5.71
C GLN A 43 -5.42 -17.51 7.01
N SER A 44 -4.47 -16.56 6.99
CA SER A 44 -3.75 -16.13 8.21
C SER A 44 -4.61 -15.29 9.15
N ASP A 45 -5.74 -14.78 8.69
CA ASP A 45 -6.73 -14.01 9.43
C ASP A 45 -8.05 -14.77 9.39
N GLN A 46 -8.51 -15.25 10.56
CA GLN A 46 -9.70 -16.09 10.67
C GLN A 46 -10.94 -15.39 10.08
N ALA A 47 -11.13 -14.11 10.39
CA ALA A 47 -12.30 -13.36 9.93
C ALA A 47 -12.34 -13.23 8.39
N LEU A 48 -11.18 -12.98 7.77
CA LEU A 48 -11.07 -12.92 6.31
C LEU A 48 -11.22 -14.31 5.66
N GLY A 49 -10.74 -15.35 6.32
CA GLY A 49 -10.93 -16.73 5.91
C GLY A 49 -12.40 -17.13 5.91
N ASP A 50 -13.12 -16.80 6.98
CA ASP A 50 -14.55 -17.07 7.14
C ASP A 50 -15.38 -16.28 6.10
N GLU A 51 -15.04 -15.00 5.85
CA GLU A 51 -15.65 -14.19 4.80
C GLU A 51 -15.46 -14.84 3.41
N ALA A 52 -14.24 -15.29 3.10
CA ALA A 52 -13.95 -15.96 1.83
C ALA A 52 -14.74 -17.26 1.69
N GLN A 53 -14.88 -18.01 2.78
CA GLN A 53 -15.62 -19.26 2.76
C GLN A 53 -17.13 -19.06 2.62
N ALA A 54 -17.70 -18.04 3.27
CA ALA A 54 -19.11 -17.66 3.11
C ALA A 54 -19.40 -17.26 1.66
N LEU A 55 -18.57 -16.36 1.10
CA LEU A 55 -18.70 -15.92 -0.29
C LEU A 55 -18.52 -17.09 -1.28
N ALA A 56 -17.62 -18.03 -1.01
CA ALA A 56 -17.43 -19.20 -1.86
C ALA A 56 -18.69 -20.09 -1.92
N ARG A 57 -19.40 -20.26 -0.80
CA ARG A 57 -20.67 -21.02 -0.75
C ARG A 57 -21.77 -20.33 -1.56
N GLU A 58 -21.83 -19.00 -1.51
CA GLU A 58 -22.78 -18.22 -2.30
C GLU A 58 -22.49 -18.37 -3.80
N ILE A 59 -21.22 -18.30 -4.21
CA ILE A 59 -20.81 -18.43 -5.62
C ILE A 59 -21.06 -19.85 -6.14
N ALA A 60 -20.74 -20.88 -5.35
CA ALA A 60 -20.86 -22.27 -5.76
C ALA A 60 -22.32 -22.74 -5.82
N GLY A 61 -23.16 -22.25 -4.95
CA GLY A 61 -24.52 -22.73 -4.75
C GLY A 61 -24.61 -24.04 -3.92
N PRO A 62 -25.84 -24.45 -3.53
CA PRO A 62 -26.05 -25.51 -2.54
C PRO A 62 -25.65 -26.90 -3.01
N ASN A 63 -25.74 -27.20 -4.29
CA ASN A 63 -25.50 -28.54 -4.86
C ASN A 63 -24.22 -28.62 -5.72
N ALA A 64 -23.25 -27.74 -5.46
CA ALA A 64 -22.04 -27.69 -6.25
C ALA A 64 -21.14 -28.90 -5.99
N SER A 65 -20.54 -29.43 -7.06
CA SER A 65 -19.49 -30.47 -6.96
C SER A 65 -18.27 -29.92 -6.23
N GLY A 66 -17.45 -30.81 -5.65
CA GLY A 66 -16.21 -30.41 -4.96
C GLY A 66 -15.28 -29.58 -5.81
N LEU A 67 -15.20 -29.84 -7.12
CA LEU A 67 -14.43 -29.03 -8.07
C LEU A 67 -14.98 -27.60 -8.15
N ILE A 68 -16.30 -27.43 -8.28
CA ILE A 68 -16.95 -26.12 -8.36
C ILE A 68 -16.75 -25.36 -7.04
N GLN A 69 -16.89 -26.05 -5.89
CA GLN A 69 -16.63 -25.43 -4.57
C GLN A 69 -15.18 -24.93 -4.43
N MET A 70 -14.22 -25.71 -4.86
CA MET A 70 -12.79 -25.33 -4.85
C MET A 70 -12.54 -24.10 -5.75
N LEU A 71 -13.09 -24.07 -6.95
CA LEU A 71 -12.93 -22.97 -7.88
C LEU A 71 -13.67 -21.70 -7.37
N ALA A 72 -14.85 -21.86 -6.82
CA ALA A 72 -15.58 -20.77 -6.16
C ALA A 72 -14.78 -20.16 -4.99
N PHE A 73 -14.11 -21.01 -4.19
CA PHE A 73 -13.24 -20.52 -3.11
C PHE A 73 -12.06 -19.71 -3.64
N GLN A 74 -11.44 -20.09 -4.75
CA GLN A 74 -10.38 -19.31 -5.38
C GLN A 74 -10.88 -17.93 -5.87
N VAL A 75 -12.11 -17.86 -6.40
CA VAL A 75 -12.74 -16.59 -6.79
C VAL A 75 -13.00 -15.72 -5.55
N ALA A 76 -13.59 -16.30 -4.52
CA ALA A 76 -13.90 -15.62 -3.27
C ALA A 76 -12.65 -15.09 -2.56
N GLU A 77 -11.60 -15.91 -2.46
CA GLU A 77 -10.31 -15.52 -1.90
C GLU A 77 -9.72 -14.31 -2.64
N ALA A 78 -9.74 -14.34 -3.97
CA ALA A 78 -9.23 -13.24 -4.77
C ALA A 78 -10.08 -11.96 -4.64
N GLU A 79 -11.39 -12.07 -4.44
CA GLU A 79 -12.28 -10.93 -4.21
C GLU A 79 -12.05 -10.30 -2.83
N VAL A 80 -11.96 -11.12 -1.78
CA VAL A 80 -11.66 -10.65 -0.41
C VAL A 80 -10.28 -9.95 -0.38
N ASP A 81 -9.28 -10.51 -1.07
CA ASP A 81 -7.95 -9.88 -1.19
C ASP A 81 -8.03 -8.52 -1.90
N LEU A 82 -8.84 -8.41 -2.93
CA LEU A 82 -9.07 -7.15 -3.65
C LEU A 82 -9.73 -6.10 -2.76
N ARG A 83 -10.76 -6.47 -1.98
CA ARG A 83 -11.42 -5.60 -1.00
C ARG A 83 -10.43 -5.13 0.07
N ARG A 84 -9.61 -6.05 0.60
CA ARG A 84 -8.57 -5.74 1.60
C ARG A 84 -7.58 -4.68 1.09
N VAL A 85 -7.10 -4.82 -0.13
CA VAL A 85 -6.18 -3.85 -0.75
C VAL A 85 -6.82 -2.48 -0.90
N ARG A 86 -8.07 -2.43 -1.37
CA ARG A 86 -8.82 -1.18 -1.53
C ARG A 86 -9.10 -0.49 -0.20
N SER A 87 -9.48 -1.27 0.81
CA SER A 87 -9.71 -0.77 2.17
C SER A 87 -8.42 -0.19 2.77
N ALA A 88 -7.30 -0.88 2.66
CA ALA A 88 -6.01 -0.39 3.13
C ALA A 88 -5.58 0.91 2.44
N ARG A 89 -5.83 1.02 1.12
CA ARG A 89 -5.58 2.24 0.36
C ARG A 89 -6.45 3.40 0.84
N HIS A 90 -7.73 3.14 1.04
CA HIS A 90 -8.66 4.14 1.55
C HIS A 90 -8.30 4.60 2.96
N GLN A 91 -7.96 3.67 3.86
CA GLN A 91 -7.54 3.97 5.23
C GLN A 91 -6.27 4.84 5.25
N LEU A 92 -5.25 4.48 4.47
CA LEU A 92 -4.02 5.27 4.38
C LEU A 92 -4.33 6.71 3.97
N PHE A 93 -5.16 6.89 2.97
CA PHE A 93 -5.50 8.21 2.46
C PHE A 93 -6.36 9.01 3.47
N SER A 94 -7.35 8.36 4.07
CA SER A 94 -8.25 8.97 5.05
C SER A 94 -7.55 9.36 6.34
N GLN A 95 -6.58 8.57 6.81
CA GLN A 95 -5.77 8.90 7.98
C GLN A 95 -4.94 10.16 7.76
N GLU A 96 -4.28 10.26 6.61
CA GLU A 96 -3.48 11.44 6.26
C GLU A 96 -4.34 12.69 6.05
N LEU A 97 -5.52 12.54 5.46
CA LEU A 97 -6.48 13.65 5.30
C LEU A 97 -7.01 14.18 6.65
N ARG A 98 -7.28 13.29 7.59
CA ARG A 98 -7.80 13.65 8.92
C ARG A 98 -6.75 14.28 9.82
N ASN A 99 -5.47 14.11 9.53
CA ASN A 99 -4.40 14.67 10.35
C ASN A 99 -4.41 16.21 10.23
N PRO A 100 -4.79 16.96 11.30
CA PRO A 100 -4.83 18.41 11.26
C PRO A 100 -3.42 19.04 11.25
N LEU A 101 -2.44 18.31 11.80
CA LEU A 101 -1.05 18.72 11.89
C LEU A 101 -0.19 18.09 10.78
N TYR A 102 -0.81 17.77 9.63
CA TYR A 102 -0.07 17.18 8.53
C TYR A 102 1.05 18.12 8.09
N ASP A 103 2.25 17.85 8.55
CA ASP A 103 3.47 18.51 8.11
C ASP A 103 4.23 17.58 7.16
N SER A 104 4.50 18.05 5.96
CA SER A 104 5.21 17.23 5.01
C SER A 104 6.65 17.04 5.48
N ARG A 105 7.10 15.79 5.47
CA ARG A 105 8.48 15.44 5.82
C ARG A 105 9.52 16.20 4.98
N ALA A 106 9.12 16.71 3.81
CA ALA A 106 9.95 17.52 2.92
C ALA A 106 10.03 19.00 3.33
N THR A 107 8.97 19.53 3.96
CA THR A 107 8.96 20.94 4.42
C THR A 107 9.59 21.10 5.79
N ARG A 108 9.65 20.04 6.60
CA ARG A 108 10.24 20.04 7.93
C ARG A 108 11.71 20.49 7.97
N PRO A 109 12.62 19.99 7.09
CA PRO A 109 14.00 20.48 7.03
C PRO A 109 14.10 21.94 6.62
N GLN A 110 13.25 22.40 5.68
CA GLN A 110 13.25 23.79 5.23
C GLN A 110 12.81 24.76 6.32
N LYS A 111 11.79 24.39 7.11
CA LYS A 111 11.35 25.15 8.29
C LYS A 111 12.44 25.21 9.35
N MET A 112 13.09 24.08 9.66
CA MET A 112 14.21 24.03 10.60
C MET A 112 15.40 24.89 10.14
N THR A 113 15.76 24.85 8.88
CA THR A 113 16.84 25.65 8.31
C THR A 113 16.50 27.14 8.32
N ALA A 114 15.24 27.51 8.11
CA ALA A 114 14.78 28.88 8.17
C ALA A 114 14.83 29.44 9.62
N ILE A 115 14.44 28.63 10.62
CA ILE A 115 14.52 28.99 12.03
C ILE A 115 15.97 29.19 12.47
N VAL A 116 16.89 28.32 12.05
CA VAL A 116 18.33 28.40 12.41
C VAL A 116 19.02 29.61 11.73
N ARG A 117 18.49 30.12 10.62
CA ARG A 117 19.04 31.27 9.90
C ARG A 117 18.49 32.61 10.37
N LEU A 118 17.57 32.63 11.34
CA LEU A 118 17.17 33.89 11.96
C LEU A 118 18.37 34.49 12.72
N PRO A 119 18.79 35.73 12.42
CA PRO A 119 19.85 36.35 13.17
C PRO A 119 19.41 36.44 14.63
N LEU A 120 20.23 35.94 15.54
CA LEU A 120 20.07 36.10 17.02
C LEU A 120 20.41 37.55 17.35
N THR A 121 19.56 38.48 16.97
CA THR A 121 19.57 39.85 17.48
C THR A 121 18.64 39.82 18.68
N ASP A 122 19.21 40.18 19.79
CA ASP A 122 18.65 40.37 21.14
C ASP A 122 17.26 39.77 21.40
N ALA A 123 17.18 38.95 22.45
CA ALA A 123 16.02 38.13 22.82
C ALA A 123 14.75 38.90 23.23
N SER A 124 14.72 40.21 23.09
CA SER A 124 13.62 41.06 23.46
C SER A 124 12.64 41.42 22.37
N GLU A 125 13.02 41.21 21.09
CA GLU A 125 12.12 41.51 19.97
C GLU A 125 12.10 40.35 18.94
N ILE A 126 11.35 39.31 19.25
CA ILE A 126 10.90 38.39 18.19
C ILE A 126 9.80 39.17 17.44
N PRO A 127 10.03 39.59 16.17
CA PRO A 127 8.99 40.33 15.44
C PRO A 127 7.74 39.43 15.34
N VAL A 128 6.60 39.95 15.71
CA VAL A 128 5.29 39.28 15.56
C VAL A 128 5.09 38.76 14.11
N ALA A 129 5.67 39.47 13.12
CA ALA A 129 5.72 39.07 11.73
C ALA A 129 6.49 37.74 11.49
N ALA A 130 7.40 37.30 12.36
CA ALA A 130 8.06 36.02 12.25
C ALA A 130 7.11 34.87 12.61
N GLY A 131 6.21 35.07 13.54
CA GLY A 131 5.17 34.10 13.90
C GLY A 131 4.17 33.86 12.77
N GLU A 132 3.84 34.89 11.98
CA GLU A 132 2.96 34.75 10.83
C GLU A 132 3.64 34.04 9.64
N LYS A 133 4.94 34.26 9.41
CA LYS A 133 5.70 33.58 8.36
C LYS A 133 6.05 32.13 8.69
N PHE A 134 6.14 31.78 9.98
CA PHE A 134 6.50 30.45 10.46
C PHE A 134 5.34 29.73 11.16
N GLY A 135 4.18 30.38 11.27
CA GLY A 135 2.96 29.73 11.72
C GLY A 135 2.69 28.44 10.93
N PRO A 136 2.00 27.47 11.51
CA PRO A 136 1.70 26.22 10.85
C PRO A 136 0.74 26.49 9.67
N SER A 137 1.28 26.92 8.52
CA SER A 137 0.54 26.87 7.27
C SER A 137 0.32 25.40 6.91
N THR A 138 -0.61 24.78 7.65
CA THR A 138 -1.04 23.43 7.34
C THR A 138 -1.67 23.48 5.95
N PRO A 139 -1.15 22.74 4.99
CA PRO A 139 -1.71 22.73 3.65
C PRO A 139 -3.17 22.26 3.73
N GLN A 140 -4.07 23.03 3.12
CA GLN A 140 -5.51 22.74 3.09
C GLN A 140 -5.99 22.45 1.68
N GLY A 141 -7.12 21.78 1.57
CA GLY A 141 -7.78 21.51 0.29
C GLY A 141 -6.91 20.73 -0.71
N ALA A 142 -6.90 21.19 -1.95
CA ALA A 142 -6.17 20.55 -3.06
C ALA A 142 -4.67 20.42 -2.82
N ASN A 143 -4.05 21.42 -2.18
CA ASN A 143 -2.63 21.39 -1.84
C ASN A 143 -2.30 20.28 -0.84
N LYS A 144 -3.14 20.05 0.17
CA LYS A 144 -2.98 18.93 1.11
C LYS A 144 -3.04 17.60 0.39
N ILE A 145 -4.00 17.43 -0.52
CA ILE A 145 -4.14 16.21 -1.32
C ILE A 145 -2.90 15.98 -2.20
N ALA A 146 -2.40 17.00 -2.89
CA ALA A 146 -1.22 16.89 -3.73
C ALA A 146 0.03 16.47 -2.93
N ILE A 147 0.21 17.04 -1.74
CA ILE A 147 1.31 16.71 -0.84
C ILE A 147 1.17 15.26 -0.33
N ILE A 148 -0.02 14.83 0.12
CA ILE A 148 -0.28 13.45 0.55
C ILE A 148 0.03 12.46 -0.58
N LEU A 149 -0.42 12.75 -1.80
CA LEU A 149 -0.15 11.91 -2.97
C LEU A 149 1.34 11.82 -3.29
N SER A 150 2.08 12.93 -3.23
CA SER A 150 3.52 12.94 -3.50
C SER A 150 4.31 12.13 -2.46
N HIS A 151 4.01 12.31 -1.17
CA HIS A 151 4.67 11.59 -0.08
C HIS A 151 4.23 10.13 0.03
N GLY A 152 2.95 9.88 -0.21
CA GLY A 152 2.36 8.55 -0.25
C GLY A 152 2.64 7.76 -1.54
N ALA A 153 3.23 8.39 -2.57
CA ALA A 153 3.38 7.81 -3.90
C ALA A 153 4.02 6.42 -3.90
N LYS A 154 5.05 6.20 -3.06
CA LYS A 154 5.71 4.89 -2.93
C LYS A 154 4.79 3.82 -2.34
N ALA A 155 4.02 4.18 -1.31
CA ALA A 155 3.07 3.28 -0.67
C ALA A 155 1.88 2.99 -1.59
N LEU A 156 1.32 4.01 -2.23
CA LEU A 156 0.23 3.88 -3.20
C LEU A 156 0.65 3.01 -4.39
N LYS A 157 1.86 3.22 -4.94
CA LYS A 157 2.41 2.39 -6.01
C LYS A 157 2.62 0.93 -5.60
N ALA A 158 2.94 0.68 -4.32
CA ALA A 158 2.99 -0.68 -3.79
C ALA A 158 1.59 -1.31 -3.75
N MET A 159 0.58 -0.57 -3.28
CA MET A 159 -0.82 -1.03 -3.24
C MET A 159 -1.38 -1.29 -4.64
N ASP A 160 -1.04 -0.47 -5.65
CA ASP A 160 -1.41 -0.71 -7.05
C ASP A 160 -0.85 -2.04 -7.59
N ARG A 161 0.33 -2.47 -7.14
CA ARG A 161 0.87 -3.79 -7.51
C ARG A 161 0.07 -4.93 -6.86
N TYR A 162 -0.33 -4.77 -5.60
CA TYR A 162 -1.18 -5.76 -4.93
C TYR A 162 -2.56 -5.83 -5.58
N GLU A 163 -3.17 -4.67 -5.87
CA GLU A 163 -4.47 -4.61 -6.54
C GLU A 163 -4.44 -5.27 -7.91
N ARG A 164 -3.42 -4.99 -8.73
CA ARG A 164 -3.26 -5.65 -10.03
C ARG A 164 -3.11 -7.16 -9.90
N ARG A 165 -2.38 -7.65 -8.91
CA ARG A 165 -2.24 -9.09 -8.66
C ARG A 165 -3.57 -9.73 -8.22
N ALA A 166 -4.30 -9.08 -7.32
CA ALA A 166 -5.60 -9.57 -6.87
C ALA A 166 -6.61 -9.59 -8.03
N ARG A 167 -6.67 -8.53 -8.84
CA ARG A 167 -7.51 -8.50 -10.07
C ARG A 167 -7.14 -9.61 -11.07
N SER A 168 -5.86 -9.84 -11.28
CA SER A 168 -5.39 -10.90 -12.18
C SER A 168 -5.80 -12.28 -11.66
N ARG A 169 -5.59 -12.56 -10.36
CA ARG A 169 -6.04 -13.81 -9.74
C ARG A 169 -7.54 -14.02 -9.88
N ARG A 170 -8.34 -12.99 -9.55
CA ARG A 170 -9.78 -13.05 -9.71
C ARG A 170 -10.20 -13.37 -11.15
N LYS A 171 -9.60 -12.68 -12.13
CA LYS A 171 -9.90 -12.90 -13.55
C LYS A 171 -9.63 -14.34 -13.97
N PHE A 172 -8.51 -14.93 -13.56
CA PHE A 172 -8.17 -16.30 -13.89
C PHE A 172 -9.06 -17.32 -13.15
N ALA A 173 -9.32 -17.08 -11.87
CA ALA A 173 -10.20 -17.93 -11.07
C ALA A 173 -11.64 -17.93 -11.62
N SER A 174 -12.19 -16.75 -11.95
CA SER A 174 -13.54 -16.65 -12.55
C SER A 174 -13.62 -17.39 -13.89
N ARG A 175 -12.61 -17.25 -14.74
CA ARG A 175 -12.59 -17.99 -16.02
C ARG A 175 -12.54 -19.51 -15.83
N ALA A 176 -11.76 -19.98 -14.85
CA ALA A 176 -11.68 -21.40 -14.54
C ALA A 176 -13.02 -21.92 -14.00
N PHE A 177 -13.64 -21.14 -13.09
CA PHE A 177 -14.97 -21.44 -12.56
C PHE A 177 -16.02 -21.50 -13.68
N ASP A 178 -16.10 -20.47 -14.53
CA ASP A 178 -17.05 -20.41 -15.65
C ASP A 178 -16.87 -21.59 -16.62
N ALA A 179 -15.62 -21.97 -16.88
CA ALA A 179 -15.32 -23.11 -17.77
C ALA A 179 -15.74 -24.46 -17.16
N ALA A 180 -15.67 -24.59 -15.83
CA ALA A 180 -16.09 -25.81 -15.14
C ALA A 180 -17.63 -25.87 -14.93
N ALA A 181 -18.26 -24.72 -14.69
CA ALA A 181 -19.72 -24.63 -14.49
C ALA A 181 -20.54 -24.88 -15.77
N ARG A 182 -19.92 -24.75 -16.95
CA ARG A 182 -20.57 -25.04 -18.25
C ARG A 182 -20.50 -26.50 -18.69
N ARG A 183 -19.78 -27.34 -17.95
CA ARG A 183 -19.64 -28.78 -18.20
C ARG A 183 -20.63 -29.60 -17.42
#